data_0096316f70f3f277d4f6e2c44e7023cd
#
_entry.id   0096316f70f3f277d4f6e2c44e7023cd
#
_cell.length_a   1.000
_cell.length_b   1.000
_cell.length_c   1.000
_cell.angle_alpha   90.00
_cell.angle_beta   90.00
_cell.angle_gamma   90.00
#
_symmetry.space_group_name_H-M   'P 1'
#
loop_
_entity.id
_entity.type
_entity.pdbx_description
1 polymer ?
#
loop_
_entity_poly.entity_id
_entity_poly.type
_entity_poly.pdbx_seq_one_letter_code
_entity_poly.pdbx_strand_id
1 'polypeptide(L)'
;MKIHALTPASWTQQRPERSPWEFLAWAVLEQAVSDLALFARYGIITPQGKCLPWPTTMQEITKYGPTGRLGTYWHRVPRTIASSHGPNDHKQLAAWFMSPEAQAYCDLLDCKMPARDIFAQTIRHHGGLN
;
A
#
# COMPACT_ATOMS: atom_id res chain seq x y z
N MET A 1 9.15 -2.16 -15.72
CA MET A 1 9.80 -1.36 -14.69
C MET A 1 9.81 -2.07 -13.35
N LYS A 2 10.88 -1.90 -12.64
CA LYS A 2 11.03 -2.54 -11.34
C LYS A 2 10.44 -1.68 -10.24
N ILE A 3 9.85 -2.35 -9.26
CA ILE A 3 9.13 -1.69 -8.18
C ILE A 3 10.06 -1.36 -7.01
N HIS A 4 11.36 -1.41 -7.22
CA HIS A 4 12.33 -1.19 -6.15
C HIS A 4 12.21 0.18 -5.49
N ALA A 5 11.72 1.18 -6.23
CA ALA A 5 11.53 2.52 -5.70
C ALA A 5 10.49 2.56 -4.58
N LEU A 6 9.65 1.52 -4.43
CA LEU A 6 8.59 1.48 -3.43
C LEU A 6 8.86 0.48 -2.32
N THR A 7 10.12 0.11 -2.11
CA THR A 7 10.52 -0.73 -0.99
C THR A 7 11.15 0.14 0.10
N PRO A 8 11.16 -0.31 1.36
CA PRO A 8 11.81 0.44 2.43
C PRO A 8 13.27 0.81 2.11
N ALA A 9 13.97 -0.04 1.38
CA ALA A 9 15.36 0.24 0.99
C ALA A 9 15.50 1.49 0.13
N SER A 10 14.48 1.88 -0.64
CA SER A 10 14.53 3.07 -1.48
C SER A 10 14.25 4.37 -0.73
N TRP A 11 13.60 4.29 0.44
CA TRP A 11 13.23 5.48 1.22
C TRP A 11 14.16 5.74 2.38
N THR A 12 14.82 4.69 2.88
CA THR A 12 15.65 4.81 4.07
C THR A 12 17.08 5.20 3.68
N GLN A 13 17.75 5.84 4.61
CA GLN A 13 19.17 6.07 4.45
C GLN A 13 19.93 4.77 4.70
N GLN A 14 20.97 4.56 3.91
CA GLN A 14 21.77 3.37 4.07
C GLN A 14 22.59 3.43 5.33
N ARG A 15 22.55 2.38 6.13
CA ARG A 15 23.32 2.25 7.35
C ARG A 15 24.05 0.92 7.35
N PRO A 16 25.32 0.90 7.75
CA PRO A 16 26.07 -0.36 7.81
C PRO A 16 25.54 -1.29 8.90
N GLU A 17 24.99 -0.74 9.96
CA GLU A 17 24.45 -1.50 11.06
C GLU A 17 23.09 -0.97 11.46
N ARG A 18 22.17 -1.89 11.79
CA ARG A 18 20.84 -1.55 12.26
C ARG A 18 20.57 -2.26 13.58
N SER A 19 19.94 -1.55 14.50
CA SER A 19 19.49 -2.14 15.76
C SER A 19 18.34 -3.13 15.49
N PRO A 20 18.07 -4.06 16.44
CA PRO A 20 16.92 -4.94 16.32
C PRO A 20 15.60 -4.19 16.16
N TRP A 21 15.47 -3.03 16.80
CA TRP A 21 14.28 -2.19 16.69
C TRP A 21 14.09 -1.64 15.27
N GLU A 22 15.19 -1.26 14.63
CA GLU A 22 15.15 -0.79 13.24
C GLU A 22 14.76 -1.92 12.27
N PHE A 23 15.26 -3.13 12.50
CA PHE A 23 14.86 -4.28 11.69
C PHE A 23 13.36 -4.59 11.86
N LEU A 24 12.85 -4.48 13.08
CA LEU A 24 11.44 -4.70 13.34
C LEU A 24 10.59 -3.62 12.66
N ALA A 25 11.00 -2.36 12.79
CA ALA A 25 10.32 -1.24 12.13
C ALA A 25 10.32 -1.39 10.60
N TRP A 26 11.45 -1.84 10.04
CA TRP A 26 11.54 -2.12 8.61
C TRP A 26 10.54 -3.19 8.21
N ALA A 27 10.47 -4.30 8.96
CA ALA A 27 9.57 -5.40 8.64
C ALA A 27 8.10 -4.93 8.67
N VAL A 28 7.73 -4.11 9.65
CA VAL A 28 6.38 -3.54 9.75
C VAL A 28 6.06 -2.67 8.54
N LEU A 29 6.96 -1.75 8.20
CA LEU A 29 6.75 -0.85 7.08
C LEU A 29 6.70 -1.60 5.75
N GLU A 30 7.60 -2.56 5.56
CA GLU A 30 7.64 -3.38 4.35
C GLU A 30 6.33 -4.16 4.18
N GLN A 31 5.84 -4.76 5.24
CA GLN A 31 4.56 -5.49 5.19
C GLN A 31 3.40 -4.56 4.88
N ALA A 32 3.37 -3.39 5.50
CA ALA A 32 2.33 -2.40 5.26
C ALA A 32 2.31 -1.94 3.80
N VAL A 33 3.48 -1.70 3.23
CA VAL A 33 3.59 -1.29 1.81
C VAL A 33 3.19 -2.42 0.88
N SER A 34 3.58 -3.66 1.19
CA SER A 34 3.18 -4.83 0.39
C SER A 34 1.67 -5.01 0.37
N ASP A 35 1.03 -4.89 1.53
CA ASP A 35 -0.42 -5.01 1.62
C ASP A 35 -1.12 -3.87 0.89
N LEU A 36 -0.60 -2.65 1.02
CA LEU A 36 -1.13 -1.49 0.34
C LEU A 36 -1.04 -1.65 -1.18
N ALA A 37 0.10 -2.12 -1.68
CA ALA A 37 0.31 -2.36 -3.10
C ALA A 37 -0.69 -3.39 -3.64
N LEU A 38 -0.96 -4.42 -2.86
CA LEU A 38 -1.93 -5.45 -3.21
C LEU A 38 -3.34 -4.87 -3.32
N PHE A 39 -3.78 -4.11 -2.33
CA PHE A 39 -5.09 -3.47 -2.35
C PHE A 39 -5.23 -2.49 -3.52
N ALA A 40 -4.18 -1.74 -3.79
CA ALA A 40 -4.19 -0.79 -4.91
C ALA A 40 -4.25 -1.51 -6.26
N ARG A 41 -3.51 -2.61 -6.40
CA ARG A 41 -3.48 -3.40 -7.64
C ARG A 41 -4.86 -3.92 -8.02
N TYR A 42 -5.63 -4.35 -7.03
CA TYR A 42 -6.96 -4.89 -7.27
C TYR A 42 -8.07 -3.84 -7.14
N GLY A 43 -7.69 -2.56 -7.04
CA GLY A 43 -8.65 -1.47 -7.05
C GLY A 43 -9.47 -1.32 -5.76
N ILE A 44 -9.05 -1.98 -4.68
CA ILE A 44 -9.74 -1.89 -3.39
C ILE A 44 -9.44 -0.54 -2.73
N ILE A 45 -8.25 -0.01 -2.98
CA ILE A 45 -7.92 1.38 -2.66
C ILE A 45 -7.63 2.07 -3.98
N THR A 46 -8.33 3.17 -4.25
CA THR A 46 -8.17 3.90 -5.50
C THR A 46 -6.89 4.73 -5.51
N PRO A 47 -6.40 5.16 -6.68
CA PRO A 47 -5.24 6.04 -6.75
C PRO A 47 -5.41 7.37 -6.01
N GLN A 48 -6.64 7.77 -5.70
CA GLN A 48 -6.90 8.95 -4.88
C GLN A 48 -6.90 8.64 -3.39
N GLY A 49 -6.67 7.38 -3.02
CA GLY A 49 -6.64 6.97 -1.63
C GLY A 49 -7.99 6.59 -1.04
N LYS A 50 -9.01 6.48 -1.88
CA LYS A 50 -10.35 6.10 -1.41
C LYS A 50 -10.44 4.60 -1.23
N CYS A 51 -10.92 4.17 -0.06
CA CYS A 51 -11.16 2.77 0.23
C CYS A 51 -12.56 2.38 -0.28
N LEU A 52 -12.62 1.39 -1.13
CA LEU A 52 -13.88 0.87 -1.66
C LEU A 52 -14.41 -0.26 -0.78
N PRO A 53 -15.70 -0.62 -0.93
CA PRO A 53 -16.25 -1.76 -0.20
C PRO A 53 -15.44 -3.03 -0.48
N TRP A 54 -15.30 -3.88 0.53
CA TRP A 54 -14.55 -5.13 0.43
C TRP A 54 -15.26 -6.07 -0.54
N PRO A 55 -14.55 -6.56 -1.56
CA PRO A 55 -15.15 -7.51 -2.50
C PRO A 55 -15.30 -8.90 -1.88
N THR A 56 -16.45 -9.54 -2.09
CA THR A 56 -16.71 -10.86 -1.52
C THR A 56 -16.64 -11.98 -2.55
N THR A 57 -16.95 -11.68 -3.82
CA THR A 57 -16.95 -12.68 -4.89
C THR A 57 -16.40 -12.04 -6.16
N MET A 58 -16.93 -12.43 -7.31
CA MET A 58 -16.67 -11.68 -8.53
C MET A 58 -17.42 -10.37 -8.45
N GLN A 59 -16.73 -9.25 -8.46
CA GLN A 59 -17.34 -7.98 -8.16
C GLN A 59 -16.98 -6.89 -9.14
N GLU A 60 -17.87 -5.91 -9.19
CA GLU A 60 -17.55 -4.65 -9.80
C GLU A 60 -16.56 -3.90 -8.90
N ILE A 61 -15.43 -3.54 -9.46
CA ILE A 61 -14.44 -2.74 -8.76
C ILE A 61 -14.24 -1.49 -9.59
N THR A 62 -14.41 -0.33 -8.94
CA THR A 62 -14.10 0.94 -9.58
C THR A 62 -12.62 1.18 -9.50
N LYS A 63 -11.97 1.27 -10.64
CA LYS A 63 -10.54 1.50 -10.70
C LYS A 63 -10.17 2.21 -12.00
N TYR A 64 -8.94 2.69 -12.07
CA TYR A 64 -8.42 3.22 -13.30
C TYR A 64 -8.03 2.08 -14.24
N GLY A 65 -8.55 2.14 -15.44
CA GLY A 65 -8.22 1.18 -16.48
C GLY A 65 -6.96 1.55 -17.25
N PRO A 66 -6.65 0.78 -18.31
CA PRO A 66 -5.45 1.00 -19.13
C PRO A 66 -5.37 2.39 -19.78
N THR A 67 -6.51 3.05 -19.98
CA THR A 67 -6.58 4.38 -20.56
C THR A 67 -6.42 5.51 -19.55
N GLY A 68 -6.22 5.18 -18.27
CA GLY A 68 -6.14 6.17 -17.21
C GLY A 68 -7.49 6.72 -16.76
N ARG A 69 -8.59 6.17 -17.26
CA ARG A 69 -9.93 6.61 -16.89
C ARG A 69 -10.46 5.79 -15.73
N LEU A 70 -11.14 6.47 -14.82
CA LEU A 70 -11.87 5.79 -13.77
C LEU A 70 -13.08 5.09 -14.39
N GLY A 71 -13.21 3.80 -14.11
CA GLY A 71 -14.30 3.01 -14.63
C GLY A 71 -14.64 1.88 -13.69
N THR A 72 -15.72 1.20 -14.00
CA THR A 72 -16.17 0.03 -13.24
C THR A 72 -15.78 -1.23 -14.00
N TYR A 73 -15.09 -2.12 -13.32
CA TYR A 73 -14.59 -3.35 -13.93
C TYR A 73 -15.00 -4.54 -13.07
N TRP A 74 -15.25 -5.66 -13.75
CA TRP A 74 -15.54 -6.91 -13.06
C TRP A 74 -14.23 -7.64 -12.77
N HIS A 75 -14.01 -7.91 -11.50
CA HIS A 75 -12.82 -8.61 -11.06
C HIS A 75 -13.15 -9.78 -10.16
N ARG A 76 -12.45 -10.87 -10.40
CA ARG A 76 -12.42 -11.95 -9.43
C ARG A 76 -11.30 -11.65 -8.45
N VAL A 77 -11.67 -11.52 -7.18
CA VAL A 77 -10.67 -11.31 -6.13
C VAL A 77 -9.94 -12.63 -5.90
N PRO A 78 -8.61 -12.65 -5.95
CA PRO A 78 -7.85 -13.85 -5.65
C PRO A 78 -8.18 -14.39 -4.27
N ARG A 79 -8.24 -15.72 -4.18
CA ARG A 79 -8.55 -16.40 -2.93
C ARG A 79 -7.55 -16.04 -1.83
N THR A 80 -6.30 -15.77 -2.18
CA THR A 80 -5.27 -15.36 -1.24
C THR A 80 -5.62 -14.05 -0.53
N ILE A 81 -6.20 -13.08 -1.26
CA ILE A 81 -6.65 -11.84 -0.64
C ILE A 81 -7.86 -12.10 0.23
N ALA A 82 -8.84 -12.81 -0.28
CA ALA A 82 -10.09 -13.06 0.43
C ALA A 82 -9.88 -13.86 1.72
N SER A 83 -8.86 -14.72 1.75
CA SER A 83 -8.56 -15.54 2.93
C SER A 83 -7.58 -14.89 3.90
N SER A 84 -6.75 -13.94 3.43
CA SER A 84 -5.69 -13.34 4.23
C SER A 84 -6.08 -12.01 4.86
N HIS A 85 -7.10 -11.36 4.33
CA HIS A 85 -7.50 -10.02 4.77
C HIS A 85 -8.99 -9.97 5.06
N GLY A 86 -9.35 -9.26 6.11
CA GLY A 86 -10.74 -9.04 6.50
C GLY A 86 -11.33 -7.80 5.82
N PRO A 87 -12.65 -7.60 5.97
CA PRO A 87 -13.38 -6.56 5.24
C PRO A 87 -13.01 -5.12 5.64
N ASN A 88 -12.30 -4.93 6.73
CA ASN A 88 -11.88 -3.60 7.18
C ASN A 88 -10.36 -3.40 7.13
N ASP A 89 -9.60 -4.40 6.71
CA ASP A 89 -8.14 -4.34 6.75
C ASP A 89 -7.59 -3.20 5.89
N HIS A 90 -8.14 -3.00 4.70
CA HIS A 90 -7.68 -1.93 3.81
C HIS A 90 -7.97 -0.54 4.39
N LYS A 91 -9.08 -0.38 5.11
CA LYS A 91 -9.43 0.88 5.77
C LYS A 91 -8.51 1.16 6.94
N GLN A 92 -8.23 0.13 7.73
CA GLN A 92 -7.31 0.24 8.86
C GLN A 92 -5.90 0.55 8.38
N LEU A 93 -5.46 -0.07 7.30
CA LEU A 93 -4.15 0.19 6.74
C LEU A 93 -4.02 1.63 6.21
N ALA A 94 -5.03 2.12 5.50
CA ALA A 94 -5.04 3.50 5.03
C ALA A 94 -4.97 4.49 6.20
N ALA A 95 -5.76 4.23 7.25
CA ALA A 95 -5.74 5.06 8.45
C ALA A 95 -4.39 5.00 9.15
N TRP A 96 -3.77 3.82 9.19
CA TRP A 96 -2.46 3.66 9.82
C TRP A 96 -1.40 4.53 9.14
N PHE A 97 -1.36 4.58 7.80
CA PHE A 97 -0.40 5.43 7.09
C PHE A 97 -0.57 6.92 7.40
N MET A 98 -1.75 7.34 7.82
CA MET A 98 -2.03 8.72 8.20
C MET A 98 -1.79 8.96 9.69
N SER A 99 -1.45 7.95 10.46
CA SER A 99 -1.30 8.04 11.92
C SER A 99 0.09 8.51 12.31
N PRO A 100 0.22 9.07 13.53
CA PRO A 100 1.53 9.38 14.09
C PRO A 100 2.42 8.14 14.25
N GLU A 101 1.83 6.97 14.47
CA GLU A 101 2.57 5.71 14.60
C GLU A 101 3.34 5.39 13.33
N ALA A 102 2.69 5.48 12.17
CA ALA A 102 3.37 5.23 10.90
C ALA A 102 4.52 6.22 10.69
N GLN A 103 4.29 7.50 11.01
CA GLN A 103 5.34 8.50 10.90
C GLN A 103 6.50 8.21 11.83
N ALA A 104 6.22 7.70 13.04
CA ALA A 104 7.28 7.32 13.97
C ALA A 104 8.16 6.21 13.42
N TYR A 105 7.59 5.23 12.72
CA TYR A 105 8.38 4.21 12.04
C TYR A 105 9.25 4.82 10.94
N CYS A 106 8.71 5.74 10.17
CA CYS A 106 9.48 6.43 9.14
C CYS A 106 10.63 7.25 9.74
N ASP A 107 10.38 7.92 10.86
CA ASP A 107 11.41 8.70 11.54
C ASP A 107 12.52 7.80 12.08
N LEU A 108 12.16 6.66 12.67
CA LEU A 108 13.12 5.70 13.17
C LEU A 108 14.02 5.15 12.07
N LEU A 109 13.48 4.97 10.88
CA LEU A 109 14.20 4.42 9.73
C LEU A 109 14.85 5.50 8.87
N ASP A 110 14.75 6.76 9.25
CA ASP A 110 15.22 7.89 8.45
C ASP A 110 14.69 7.86 7.02
N CYS A 111 13.41 7.62 6.88
CA CYS A 111 12.78 7.59 5.56
C CYS A 111 12.89 8.96 4.89
N LYS A 112 13.11 8.95 3.58
CA LYS A 112 13.30 10.17 2.78
C LYS A 112 12.01 10.95 2.57
N MET A 113 10.87 10.34 2.86
CA MET A 113 9.57 10.98 2.73
C MET A 113 8.66 10.58 3.89
N PRO A 114 7.64 11.40 4.19
CA PRO A 114 6.70 11.06 5.26
C PRO A 114 5.82 9.87 4.88
N ALA A 115 5.25 9.23 5.90
CA ALA A 115 4.42 8.05 5.73
C ALA A 115 3.26 8.28 4.74
N ARG A 116 2.62 9.44 4.80
CA ARG A 116 1.52 9.78 3.88
C ARG A 116 1.97 9.84 2.43
N ASP A 117 3.22 10.25 2.17
CA ASP A 117 3.75 10.30 0.81
C ASP A 117 4.10 8.91 0.31
N ILE A 118 4.59 8.04 1.20
CA ILE A 118 4.79 6.62 0.87
C ILE A 118 3.46 5.99 0.45
N PHE A 119 2.40 6.28 1.22
CA PHE A 119 1.05 5.82 0.89
C PHE A 119 0.63 6.31 -0.50
N ALA A 120 0.72 7.61 -0.74
CA ALA A 120 0.29 8.22 -2.00
C ALA A 120 1.06 7.66 -3.20
N GLN A 121 2.37 7.51 -3.09
CA GLN A 121 3.18 6.95 -4.16
C GLN A 121 2.88 5.49 -4.42
N THR A 122 2.70 4.71 -3.36
CA THR A 122 2.42 3.28 -3.49
C THR A 122 1.10 3.04 -4.22
N ILE A 123 0.03 3.71 -3.82
CA ILE A 123 -1.27 3.50 -4.46
C ILE A 123 -1.28 4.02 -5.90
N ARG A 124 -0.57 5.08 -6.19
CA ARG A 124 -0.47 5.62 -7.54
C ARG A 124 0.29 4.67 -8.46
N HIS A 125 1.39 4.14 -7.96
CA HIS A 125 2.24 3.24 -8.74
C HIS A 125 1.54 1.92 -9.06
N HIS A 126 0.77 1.38 -8.14
CA HIS A 126 0.11 0.08 -8.29
C HIS A 126 -1.35 0.18 -8.73
N GLY A 127 -1.91 1.38 -8.79
CA GLY A 127 -3.33 1.59 -9.04
C GLY A 127 -3.77 1.59 -10.50
N GLY A 128 -2.91 1.23 -11.43
CA GLY A 128 -3.27 1.17 -12.84
C GLY A 128 -3.27 2.50 -13.57
N LEU A 129 -2.67 3.53 -12.99
CA LEU A 129 -2.51 4.85 -13.59
C LEU A 129 -1.18 4.97 -14.33
N ASN A 130 -0.87 4.05 -15.13
CA ASN A 130 0.41 4.10 -15.86
C ASN A 130 0.25 4.65 -17.26
#